data_e951092fd3e15356fce425a50dc78dce
#
_entry.id   e951092fd3e15356fce425a50dc78dce
#
_cell.length_a   1.000
_cell.length_b   1.000
_cell.length_c   1.000
_cell.angle_alpha   90.00
_cell.angle_beta   90.00
_cell.angle_gamma   90.00
#
_symmetry.space_group_name_H-M   'P 1'
#
loop_
_entity.id
_entity.type
_entity.pdbx_description
1 polymer ?
#
loop_
_entity_poly.entity_id
_entity_poly.type
_entity_poly.pdbx_seq_one_letter_code
_entity_poly.pdbx_strand_id
1 'polypeptide(L)'
;MMLKPDQRQKLDDTDDKLFYDYPRFVTHVDQGFIQQLTDLYSDRLQPHTRILDMMSSWVSHLPAEMEFTHIEGHGLNAEELARNPRFHHYFVQNLNEHPQLPLPDQSFDAVLNCVSVQYIQYPEAIFAEIHRILKPGGVAIISFSNRMFFQKAIQAWRDASESNRVELVKQYFASVPGFTVPEVIVNKSTAPNFLQWLGAGGGDPFYAVIAHRIPQS
;
A
#
# COMPACT_ATOMS: atom_id res chain seq x y z
N MET A 1 -18.02 -4.57 -12.11
CA MET A 1 -17.30 -5.22 -10.96
C MET A 1 -16.02 -5.79 -11.55
N MET A 2 -14.87 -5.37 -11.06
CA MET A 2 -13.58 -5.67 -11.68
C MET A 2 -13.08 -7.10 -11.36
N LEU A 3 -13.19 -7.54 -10.11
CA LEU A 3 -12.88 -8.89 -9.70
C LEU A 3 -14.15 -9.73 -9.58
N LYS A 4 -14.08 -11.00 -10.01
CA LYS A 4 -15.14 -11.98 -9.78
C LYS A 4 -15.24 -12.35 -8.29
N PRO A 5 -16.37 -12.87 -7.81
CA PRO A 5 -16.53 -13.25 -6.40
C PRO A 5 -15.46 -14.22 -5.88
N ASP A 6 -15.10 -15.23 -6.66
CA ASP A 6 -14.04 -16.19 -6.33
C ASP A 6 -12.67 -15.54 -6.21
N GLN A 7 -12.34 -14.59 -7.07
CA GLN A 7 -11.07 -13.87 -7.05
C GLN A 7 -10.85 -13.01 -5.80
N ARG A 8 -11.94 -12.64 -5.09
CA ARG A 8 -11.91 -11.87 -3.84
C ARG A 8 -11.70 -12.73 -2.61
N GLN A 9 -11.81 -14.06 -2.73
CA GLN A 9 -11.76 -14.97 -1.60
C GLN A 9 -10.35 -15.05 -1.00
N LYS A 10 -10.31 -15.14 0.32
CA LYS A 10 -9.13 -15.48 1.11
C LYS A 10 -9.16 -16.97 1.45
N LEU A 11 -8.02 -17.57 1.79
CA LEU A 11 -8.01 -18.95 2.33
C LEU A 11 -8.47 -18.97 3.78
N ASP A 12 -8.10 -17.95 4.55
CA ASP A 12 -8.59 -17.70 5.89
C ASP A 12 -9.58 -16.53 5.81
N ASP A 13 -10.86 -16.84 5.85
CA ASP A 13 -11.99 -15.91 5.79
C ASP A 13 -12.46 -15.43 7.16
N THR A 14 -11.77 -15.84 8.25
CA THR A 14 -12.04 -15.30 9.58
C THR A 14 -11.82 -13.78 9.61
N ASP A 15 -12.50 -13.12 10.53
CA ASP A 15 -12.39 -11.66 10.70
C ASP A 15 -10.93 -11.21 10.73
N ASP A 16 -10.56 -10.28 9.84
CA ASP A 16 -9.21 -9.76 9.75
C ASP A 16 -8.75 -9.12 11.07
N LYS A 17 -9.66 -8.56 11.86
CA LYS A 17 -9.37 -8.01 13.20
C LYS A 17 -8.77 -9.06 14.12
N LEU A 18 -9.28 -10.28 14.10
CA LEU A 18 -8.74 -11.38 14.91
C LEU A 18 -7.32 -11.76 14.49
N PHE A 19 -7.04 -11.76 13.18
CA PHE A 19 -5.71 -12.04 12.67
C PHE A 19 -4.69 -10.95 13.05
N TYR A 20 -5.12 -9.67 13.07
CA TYR A 20 -4.27 -8.53 13.40
C TYR A 20 -4.39 -8.09 14.86
N ASP A 21 -5.11 -8.79 15.74
CA ASP A 21 -5.27 -8.44 17.15
C ASP A 21 -3.94 -8.49 17.92
N TYR A 22 -3.06 -9.42 17.58
CA TYR A 22 -1.72 -9.50 18.17
C TYR A 22 -0.73 -8.57 17.42
N PRO A 23 -0.14 -7.55 18.10
CA PRO A 23 0.76 -6.59 17.46
C PRO A 23 2.07 -7.24 17.01
N ARG A 24 2.57 -6.84 15.86
CA ARG A 24 3.80 -7.33 15.22
C ARG A 24 4.75 -6.17 14.95
N PHE A 25 5.71 -5.97 15.84
CA PHE A 25 6.73 -4.91 15.71
C PHE A 25 7.94 -5.40 14.90
N VAL A 26 7.67 -5.85 13.68
CA VAL A 26 8.67 -6.31 12.72
C VAL A 26 8.44 -5.63 11.37
N THR A 27 9.50 -5.44 10.59
CA THR A 27 9.37 -5.05 9.19
C THR A 27 9.10 -6.32 8.37
N HIS A 28 8.12 -6.24 7.48
CA HIS A 28 7.72 -7.38 6.65
C HIS A 28 8.53 -7.48 5.35
N VAL A 29 9.45 -6.56 5.14
CA VAL A 29 10.35 -6.45 3.99
C VAL A 29 11.77 -6.17 4.45
N ASP A 30 12.75 -6.43 3.60
CA ASP A 30 14.15 -6.22 3.92
C ASP A 30 14.60 -4.76 3.78
N GLN A 31 15.83 -4.48 4.21
CA GLN A 31 16.40 -3.13 4.19
C GLN A 31 16.56 -2.59 2.76
N GLY A 32 16.80 -3.47 1.78
CA GLY A 32 16.91 -3.06 0.37
C GLY A 32 15.59 -2.54 -0.18
N PHE A 33 14.48 -3.19 0.16
CA PHE A 33 13.14 -2.71 -0.16
C PHE A 33 12.83 -1.39 0.56
N ILE A 34 13.12 -1.32 1.87
CA ILE A 34 12.88 -0.12 2.68
C ILE A 34 13.63 1.09 2.12
N GLN A 35 14.90 0.92 1.73
CA GLN A 35 15.69 1.99 1.16
C GLN A 35 15.08 2.51 -0.15
N GLN A 36 14.72 1.60 -1.07
CA GLN A 36 14.09 1.96 -2.33
C GLN A 36 12.74 2.68 -2.12
N LEU A 37 11.95 2.25 -1.14
CA LEU A 37 10.70 2.90 -0.79
C LEU A 37 10.91 4.29 -0.22
N THR A 38 11.88 4.46 0.67
CA THR A 38 12.24 5.76 1.26
C THR A 38 12.74 6.72 0.19
N ASP A 39 13.59 6.25 -0.73
CA ASP A 39 14.10 7.03 -1.87
C ASP A 39 12.94 7.47 -2.79
N LEU A 40 12.02 6.53 -3.11
CA LEU A 40 10.82 6.84 -3.89
C LEU A 40 9.96 7.92 -3.20
N TYR A 41 9.75 7.81 -1.91
CA TYR A 41 9.00 8.81 -1.15
C TYR A 41 9.71 10.16 -1.14
N SER A 42 11.05 10.18 -1.04
CA SER A 42 11.84 11.42 -1.14
C SER A 42 11.67 12.12 -2.48
N ASP A 43 11.58 11.35 -3.56
CA ASP A 43 11.45 11.87 -4.93
C ASP A 43 10.02 12.35 -5.27
N ARG A 44 9.01 11.75 -4.66
CA ARG A 44 7.60 11.93 -5.08
C ARG A 44 6.75 12.72 -4.11
N LEU A 45 7.11 12.76 -2.84
CA LEU A 45 6.36 13.51 -1.84
C LEU A 45 6.90 14.93 -1.71
N GLN A 46 6.03 15.85 -1.32
CA GLN A 46 6.41 17.22 -1.05
C GLN A 46 6.37 17.48 0.46
N PRO A 47 7.35 18.20 1.02
CA PRO A 47 7.31 18.60 2.42
C PRO A 47 6.11 19.52 2.70
N HIS A 48 5.69 19.57 3.95
CA HIS A 48 4.58 20.40 4.44
C HIS A 48 3.22 20.08 3.81
N THR A 49 3.04 18.84 3.35
CA THR A 49 1.77 18.32 2.80
C THR A 49 1.06 17.39 3.80
N ARG A 50 -0.12 16.91 3.42
CA ARG A 50 -0.93 15.98 4.21
C ARG A 50 -0.89 14.59 3.59
N ILE A 51 -0.52 13.60 4.37
CA ILE A 51 -0.32 12.21 3.92
C ILE A 51 -1.32 11.29 4.63
N LEU A 52 -1.95 10.38 3.89
CA LEU A 52 -2.57 9.18 4.45
C LEU A 52 -1.63 7.99 4.23
N ASP A 53 -1.20 7.35 5.31
CA ASP A 53 -0.51 6.06 5.28
C ASP A 53 -1.53 4.96 5.58
N MET A 54 -2.03 4.34 4.49
CA MET A 54 -3.19 3.46 4.50
C MET A 54 -2.79 1.99 4.64
N MET A 55 -3.48 1.26 5.53
CA MET A 55 -3.19 -0.14 5.88
C MET A 55 -1.76 -0.30 6.40
N SER A 56 -1.36 0.63 7.23
CA SER A 56 -0.04 0.79 7.81
C SER A 56 0.08 0.09 9.18
N SER A 57 1.21 0.23 9.82
CA SER A 57 1.56 -0.38 11.08
C SER A 57 2.44 0.58 11.90
N TRP A 58 3.36 0.06 12.70
CA TRP A 58 4.22 0.82 13.62
C TRP A 58 5.33 1.63 12.93
N VAL A 59 5.49 1.53 11.61
CA VAL A 59 6.51 2.24 10.82
C VAL A 59 6.00 2.60 9.42
N SER A 60 6.30 3.81 8.95
CA SER A 60 5.84 4.35 7.67
C SER A 60 6.89 4.41 6.57
N HIS A 61 8.15 4.15 6.87
CA HIS A 61 9.29 4.27 5.94
C HIS A 61 9.41 5.63 5.22
N LEU A 62 8.78 6.66 5.77
CA LEU A 62 8.89 8.04 5.26
C LEU A 62 10.30 8.58 5.47
N PRO A 63 10.83 9.43 4.57
CA PRO A 63 12.13 10.07 4.74
C PRO A 63 12.20 10.79 6.09
N ALA A 64 13.25 10.53 6.87
CA ALA A 64 13.39 11.05 8.22
C ALA A 64 13.44 12.59 8.26
N GLU A 65 14.10 13.19 7.27
CA GLU A 65 14.33 14.63 7.15
C GLU A 65 13.13 15.39 6.54
N MET A 66 12.10 14.67 6.06
CA MET A 66 10.95 15.30 5.44
C MET A 66 9.83 15.52 6.46
N GLU A 67 9.49 16.78 6.67
CA GLU A 67 8.40 17.17 7.56
C GLU A 67 7.09 17.29 6.80
N PHE A 68 6.00 16.79 7.40
CA PHE A 68 4.65 16.87 6.86
C PHE A 68 3.74 17.65 7.79
N THR A 69 2.79 18.41 7.22
CA THR A 69 1.80 19.14 8.03
C THR A 69 0.90 18.18 8.81
N HIS A 70 0.60 17.03 8.23
CA HIS A 70 -0.20 16.00 8.89
C HIS A 70 0.07 14.64 8.25
N ILE A 71 0.25 13.63 9.07
CA ILE A 71 0.27 12.24 8.66
C ILE A 71 -0.84 11.52 9.41
N GLU A 72 -1.83 11.07 8.65
CA GLU A 72 -2.91 10.22 9.12
C GLU A 72 -2.52 8.76 8.96
N GLY A 73 -2.59 7.98 10.04
CA GLY A 73 -2.35 6.54 10.01
C GLY A 73 -3.66 5.76 9.92
N HIS A 74 -3.69 4.68 9.16
CA HIS A 74 -4.80 3.76 9.13
C HIS A 74 -4.30 2.31 9.13
N GLY A 75 -4.92 1.43 9.91
CA GLY A 75 -4.59 0.00 9.98
C GLY A 75 -5.59 -0.79 10.79
N LEU A 76 -5.24 -2.01 11.18
CA LEU A 76 -6.10 -2.91 11.95
C LEU A 76 -5.66 -3.13 13.41
N ASN A 77 -4.45 -2.73 13.79
CA ASN A 77 -3.94 -2.87 15.15
C ASN A 77 -3.64 -1.51 15.78
N ALA A 78 -4.42 -1.13 16.79
CA ALA A 78 -4.27 0.18 17.46
C ALA A 78 -2.92 0.34 18.19
N GLU A 79 -2.35 -0.75 18.74
CA GLU A 79 -1.08 -0.70 19.46
C GLU A 79 0.08 -0.46 18.48
N GLU A 80 0.05 -1.11 17.30
CA GLU A 80 1.03 -0.87 16.23
C GLU A 80 0.97 0.58 15.77
N LEU A 81 -0.23 1.08 15.45
CA LEU A 81 -0.42 2.47 15.00
C LEU A 81 0.01 3.49 16.04
N ALA A 82 -0.29 3.25 17.32
CA ALA A 82 0.10 4.14 18.42
C ALA A 82 1.62 4.24 18.59
N ARG A 83 2.39 3.22 18.16
CA ARG A 83 3.86 3.21 18.23
C ARG A 83 4.53 3.82 17.00
N ASN A 84 3.78 4.17 15.96
CA ASN A 84 4.36 4.82 14.80
C ASN A 84 4.69 6.29 15.11
N PRO A 85 5.99 6.67 15.17
CA PRO A 85 6.40 8.00 15.60
C PRO A 85 6.09 9.09 14.57
N ARG A 86 5.65 8.72 13.36
CA ARG A 86 5.37 9.65 12.27
C ARG A 86 3.91 10.10 12.25
N PHE A 87 3.00 9.36 12.91
CA PHE A 87 1.57 9.69 12.88
C PHE A 87 1.24 10.86 13.81
N HIS A 88 0.46 11.81 13.29
CA HIS A 88 -0.18 12.87 14.06
C HIS A 88 -1.53 12.41 14.63
N HIS A 89 -2.21 11.56 13.87
CA HIS A 89 -3.45 10.91 14.25
C HIS A 89 -3.54 9.56 13.53
N TYR A 90 -4.35 8.64 14.04
CA TYR A 90 -4.63 7.37 13.38
C TYR A 90 -6.04 6.87 13.72
N PHE A 91 -6.57 5.98 12.88
CA PHE A 91 -7.82 5.29 13.13
C PHE A 91 -7.72 3.81 12.72
N VAL A 92 -8.57 2.97 13.36
CA VAL A 92 -8.65 1.53 13.12
C VAL A 92 -9.93 1.22 12.37
N GLN A 93 -9.81 0.61 11.19
CA GLN A 93 -10.97 0.25 10.37
C GLN A 93 -10.64 -0.94 9.47
N ASN A 94 -11.56 -1.92 9.37
CA ASN A 94 -11.46 -2.98 8.37
C ASN A 94 -12.08 -2.51 7.06
N LEU A 95 -11.25 -2.21 6.06
CA LEU A 95 -11.70 -1.72 4.75
C LEU A 95 -12.47 -2.77 3.94
N ASN A 96 -12.34 -4.05 4.26
CA ASN A 96 -13.12 -5.11 3.62
C ASN A 96 -14.56 -5.17 4.14
N GLU A 97 -14.82 -4.65 5.34
CA GLU A 97 -16.16 -4.51 5.94
C GLU A 97 -16.76 -3.13 5.68
N HIS A 98 -15.94 -2.11 5.87
CA HIS A 98 -16.33 -0.71 5.77
C HIS A 98 -15.36 0.03 4.84
N PRO A 99 -15.60 0.01 3.51
CA PRO A 99 -14.67 0.60 2.55
C PRO A 99 -14.63 2.13 2.59
N GLN A 100 -15.67 2.81 3.09
CA GLN A 100 -15.72 4.25 3.16
C GLN A 100 -14.82 4.78 4.28
N LEU A 101 -13.85 5.61 3.91
CA LEU A 101 -12.93 6.23 4.86
C LEU A 101 -13.59 7.40 5.61
N PRO A 102 -13.40 7.53 6.94
CA PRO A 102 -13.93 8.66 7.74
C PRO A 102 -13.12 9.94 7.54
N LEU A 103 -12.76 10.23 6.31
CA LEU A 103 -11.87 11.33 5.92
C LEU A 103 -12.60 12.24 4.91
N PRO A 104 -12.37 13.57 4.98
CA PRO A 104 -13.01 14.50 4.05
C PRO A 104 -12.52 14.33 2.61
N ASP A 105 -13.36 14.77 1.67
CA ASP A 105 -12.98 14.86 0.27
C ASP A 105 -11.80 15.81 0.07
N GLN A 106 -10.94 15.51 -0.90
CA GLN A 106 -9.87 16.39 -1.37
C GLN A 106 -9.02 16.99 -0.24
N SER A 107 -8.67 16.16 0.74
CA SER A 107 -7.99 16.60 1.97
C SER A 107 -6.53 16.14 2.08
N PHE A 108 -6.09 15.22 1.22
CA PHE A 108 -4.74 14.67 1.23
C PHE A 108 -3.99 14.96 -0.06
N ASP A 109 -2.70 15.24 0.07
CA ASP A 109 -1.78 15.45 -1.05
C ASP A 109 -1.20 14.11 -1.54
N ALA A 110 -1.08 13.13 -0.65
CA ALA A 110 -0.66 11.79 -1.01
C ALA A 110 -1.39 10.71 -0.18
N VAL A 111 -1.59 9.54 -0.82
CA VAL A 111 -2.03 8.30 -0.17
C VAL A 111 -0.98 7.24 -0.45
N LEU A 112 -0.49 6.62 0.61
CA LEU A 112 0.53 5.58 0.58
C LEU A 112 -0.09 4.25 0.99
N ASN A 113 0.29 3.17 0.32
CA ASN A 113 -0.04 1.80 0.70
C ASN A 113 1.18 0.93 0.48
N CYS A 114 1.75 0.43 1.56
CA CYS A 114 2.97 -0.39 1.52
C CYS A 114 2.65 -1.84 1.91
N VAL A 115 2.96 -2.78 1.03
CA VAL A 115 2.89 -4.25 1.24
C VAL A 115 1.55 -4.72 1.83
N SER A 116 0.44 -4.07 1.45
CA SER A 116 -0.89 -4.40 1.99
C SER A 116 -2.02 -4.45 0.96
N VAL A 117 -1.79 -3.99 -0.28
CA VAL A 117 -2.78 -4.01 -1.38
C VAL A 117 -3.33 -5.40 -1.69
N GLN A 118 -2.55 -6.45 -1.44
CA GLN A 118 -2.90 -7.85 -1.66
C GLN A 118 -4.06 -8.37 -0.78
N TYR A 119 -4.45 -7.62 0.25
CA TYR A 119 -5.50 -8.01 1.19
C TYR A 119 -6.83 -7.33 0.92
N ILE A 120 -6.89 -6.44 -0.06
CA ILE A 120 -8.09 -5.67 -0.44
C ILE A 120 -9.03 -6.56 -1.27
N GLN A 121 -10.23 -6.84 -0.74
CA GLN A 121 -11.25 -7.64 -1.43
C GLN A 121 -12.11 -6.81 -2.41
N TYR A 122 -12.26 -5.52 -2.16
CA TYR A 122 -13.09 -4.61 -2.94
C TYR A 122 -12.27 -3.43 -3.47
N PRO A 123 -11.28 -3.68 -4.37
CA PRO A 123 -10.34 -2.64 -4.81
C PRO A 123 -11.04 -1.47 -5.50
N GLU A 124 -12.11 -1.70 -6.25
CA GLU A 124 -12.87 -0.63 -6.89
C GLU A 124 -13.45 0.38 -5.88
N ALA A 125 -13.92 -0.10 -4.72
CA ALA A 125 -14.44 0.78 -3.67
C ALA A 125 -13.31 1.53 -2.96
N ILE A 126 -12.20 0.85 -2.65
CA ILE A 126 -11.05 1.46 -1.97
C ILE A 126 -10.35 2.47 -2.86
N PHE A 127 -10.16 2.17 -4.14
CA PHE A 127 -9.53 3.12 -5.07
C PHE A 127 -10.44 4.32 -5.39
N ALA A 128 -11.78 4.14 -5.34
CA ALA A 128 -12.72 5.26 -5.38
C ALA A 128 -12.57 6.18 -4.15
N GLU A 129 -12.39 5.62 -2.96
CA GLU A 129 -12.12 6.39 -1.74
C GLU A 129 -10.76 7.11 -1.79
N ILE A 130 -9.69 6.42 -2.26
CA ILE A 130 -8.39 7.05 -2.50
C ILE A 130 -8.56 8.26 -3.43
N HIS A 131 -9.28 8.09 -4.53
CA HIS A 131 -9.57 9.19 -5.45
C HIS A 131 -10.35 10.32 -4.77
N ARG A 132 -11.37 9.99 -3.99
CA ARG A 132 -12.24 10.98 -3.32
C ARG A 132 -11.44 11.87 -2.36
N ILE A 133 -10.58 11.27 -1.52
CA ILE A 133 -9.83 11.99 -0.49
C ILE A 133 -8.59 12.72 -1.01
N LEU A 134 -8.01 12.28 -2.14
CA LEU A 134 -6.89 12.99 -2.76
C LEU A 134 -7.34 14.37 -3.28
N LYS A 135 -6.51 15.37 -3.09
CA LYS A 135 -6.64 16.66 -3.77
C LYS A 135 -6.43 16.50 -5.28
N PRO A 136 -6.96 17.40 -6.11
CA PRO A 136 -6.56 17.47 -7.52
C PRO A 136 -5.04 17.59 -7.66
N GLY A 137 -4.42 16.74 -8.47
CA GLY A 137 -2.96 16.60 -8.59
C GLY A 137 -2.28 15.76 -7.53
N GLY A 138 -3.00 15.34 -6.48
CA GLY A 138 -2.48 14.46 -5.43
C GLY A 138 -2.07 13.09 -5.96
N VAL A 139 -1.16 12.41 -5.26
CA VAL A 139 -0.53 11.15 -5.69
C VAL A 139 -0.97 9.97 -4.84
N ALA A 140 -1.24 8.83 -5.46
CA ALA A 140 -1.35 7.54 -4.78
C ALA A 140 -0.15 6.67 -5.14
N ILE A 141 0.53 6.12 -4.13
CA ILE A 141 1.70 5.24 -4.27
C ILE A 141 1.37 3.89 -3.63
N ILE A 142 1.27 2.86 -4.46
CA ILE A 142 1.02 1.48 -4.03
C ILE A 142 2.31 0.69 -4.23
N SER A 143 2.97 0.31 -3.14
CA SER A 143 4.22 -0.45 -3.19
C SER A 143 4.04 -1.86 -2.61
N PHE A 144 4.72 -2.84 -3.18
CA PHE A 144 4.65 -4.22 -2.75
C PHE A 144 5.89 -5.02 -3.15
N SER A 145 6.07 -6.17 -2.51
CA SER A 145 7.06 -7.17 -2.85
C SER A 145 6.39 -8.52 -3.16
N ASN A 146 7.17 -9.59 -3.19
CA ASN A 146 6.62 -10.95 -3.23
C ASN A 146 6.18 -11.46 -1.84
N ARG A 147 6.42 -10.69 -0.76
CA ARG A 147 6.00 -11.02 0.61
C ARG A 147 4.51 -10.83 0.81
N MET A 148 3.89 -11.78 1.51
CA MET A 148 2.48 -11.70 1.91
C MET A 148 2.14 -12.70 3.00
N PHE A 149 1.11 -12.44 3.76
CA PHE A 149 0.41 -13.45 4.53
C PHE A 149 -0.47 -14.25 3.57
N PHE A 150 0.02 -15.39 3.11
CA PHE A 150 -0.59 -16.16 2.01
C PHE A 150 -2.07 -16.47 2.24
N GLN A 151 -2.43 -16.77 3.50
CA GLN A 151 -3.81 -17.12 3.88
C GLN A 151 -4.76 -15.92 3.81
N LYS A 152 -4.26 -14.69 4.03
CA LYS A 152 -5.05 -13.45 4.02
C LYS A 152 -5.03 -12.71 2.68
N ALA A 153 -4.14 -13.08 1.77
CA ALA A 153 -4.14 -12.51 0.41
C ALA A 153 -5.35 -13.03 -0.39
N ILE A 154 -5.95 -12.16 -1.20
CA ILE A 154 -7.07 -12.53 -2.08
C ILE A 154 -6.62 -13.51 -3.16
N GLN A 155 -7.53 -14.34 -3.68
CA GLN A 155 -7.22 -15.36 -4.68
C GLN A 155 -6.58 -14.75 -5.94
N ALA A 156 -7.12 -13.64 -6.45
CA ALA A 156 -6.54 -12.95 -7.61
C ALA A 156 -5.06 -12.61 -7.44
N TRP A 157 -4.63 -12.29 -6.21
CA TRP A 157 -3.23 -11.99 -5.92
C TRP A 157 -2.38 -13.25 -5.77
N ARG A 158 -2.90 -14.29 -5.10
CA ARG A 158 -2.18 -15.57 -4.90
C ARG A 158 -1.88 -16.25 -6.22
N ASP A 159 -2.85 -16.25 -7.13
CA ASP A 159 -2.76 -16.93 -8.43
C ASP A 159 -1.95 -16.13 -9.46
N ALA A 160 -1.71 -14.84 -9.20
CA ALA A 160 -0.98 -13.96 -10.10
C ALA A 160 0.54 -14.13 -9.99
N SER A 161 1.22 -14.13 -11.13
CA SER A 161 2.67 -13.90 -11.18
C SER A 161 3.01 -12.47 -10.74
N GLU A 162 4.26 -12.20 -10.42
CA GLU A 162 4.70 -10.85 -10.01
C GLU A 162 4.34 -9.78 -11.05
N SER A 163 4.53 -10.06 -12.35
CA SER A 163 4.12 -9.16 -13.43
C SER A 163 2.61 -8.96 -13.49
N ASN A 164 1.83 -10.02 -13.26
CA ASN A 164 0.38 -9.93 -13.25
C ASN A 164 -0.15 -9.17 -12.02
N ARG A 165 0.56 -9.18 -10.88
CA ARG A 165 0.24 -8.35 -9.72
C ARG A 165 0.38 -6.86 -10.03
N VAL A 166 1.42 -6.47 -10.79
CA VAL A 166 1.57 -5.09 -11.28
C VAL A 166 0.38 -4.70 -12.16
N GLU A 167 0.02 -5.56 -13.13
CA GLU A 167 -1.12 -5.30 -14.01
C GLU A 167 -2.45 -5.26 -13.22
N LEU A 168 -2.59 -6.08 -12.19
CA LEU A 168 -3.76 -6.07 -11.32
C LEU A 168 -3.91 -4.70 -10.60
N VAL A 169 -2.83 -4.16 -10.03
CA VAL A 169 -2.87 -2.84 -9.38
C VAL A 169 -3.13 -1.72 -10.39
N LYS A 170 -2.57 -1.80 -11.61
CA LYS A 170 -2.91 -0.86 -12.69
C LYS A 170 -4.40 -0.88 -13.02
N GLN A 171 -5.00 -2.08 -13.06
CA GLN A 171 -6.44 -2.22 -13.29
C GLN A 171 -7.27 -1.63 -12.14
N TYR A 172 -6.78 -1.68 -10.88
CA TYR A 172 -7.43 -1.04 -9.75
C TYR A 172 -7.54 0.48 -9.96
N PHE A 173 -6.46 1.13 -10.38
CA PHE A 173 -6.50 2.55 -10.76
C PHE A 173 -7.43 2.80 -11.97
N ALA A 174 -7.32 1.99 -13.02
CA ALA A 174 -8.13 2.15 -14.22
C ALA A 174 -9.64 1.92 -13.98
N SER A 175 -10.02 1.23 -12.91
CA SER A 175 -11.41 1.02 -12.52
C SER A 175 -12.12 2.29 -12.03
N VAL A 176 -11.35 3.33 -11.70
CA VAL A 176 -11.85 4.61 -11.19
C VAL A 176 -11.47 5.72 -12.17
N PRO A 177 -12.45 6.37 -12.83
CA PRO A 177 -12.17 7.52 -13.68
C PRO A 177 -11.53 8.68 -12.89
N GLY A 178 -10.57 9.36 -13.48
CA GLY A 178 -9.93 10.54 -12.88
C GLY A 178 -8.55 10.29 -12.30
N PHE A 179 -7.98 9.10 -12.45
CA PHE A 179 -6.55 8.87 -12.28
C PHE A 179 -5.79 8.98 -13.62
N THR A 180 -4.54 9.40 -13.55
CA THR A 180 -3.61 9.31 -14.70
C THR A 180 -3.33 7.83 -15.03
N VAL A 181 -2.79 7.58 -16.22
CA VAL A 181 -2.19 6.26 -16.51
C VAL A 181 -1.08 6.00 -15.50
N PRO A 182 -1.13 4.86 -14.77
CA PRO A 182 -0.15 4.61 -13.73
C PRO A 182 1.28 4.44 -14.25
N GLU A 183 2.22 5.10 -13.59
CA GLU A 183 3.65 4.83 -13.69
C GLU A 183 3.97 3.55 -12.92
N VAL A 184 4.91 2.76 -13.41
CA VAL A 184 5.36 1.51 -12.79
C VAL A 184 6.86 1.54 -12.58
N ILE A 185 7.29 1.25 -11.35
CA ILE A 185 8.70 1.04 -10.99
C ILE A 185 8.88 -0.43 -10.61
N VAL A 186 9.85 -1.09 -11.21
CA VAL A 186 10.19 -2.50 -10.94
C VAL A 186 11.69 -2.63 -10.75
N ASN A 187 12.11 -2.97 -9.55
CA ASN A 187 13.48 -3.32 -9.25
C ASN A 187 13.53 -4.75 -8.69
N LYS A 188 13.88 -5.68 -9.55
CA LYS A 188 14.11 -7.07 -9.13
C LYS A 188 15.50 -7.16 -8.51
N SER A 189 15.59 -7.78 -7.35
CA SER A 189 16.90 -8.07 -6.75
C SER A 189 17.72 -8.92 -7.73
N THR A 190 18.81 -8.37 -8.24
CA THR A 190 19.75 -9.01 -9.14
C THR A 190 20.93 -9.58 -8.35
N ALA A 191 20.69 -10.44 -7.35
CA ALA A 191 21.81 -11.24 -6.86
C ALA A 191 22.25 -12.17 -8.00
N PRO A 192 23.54 -12.19 -8.37
CA PRO A 192 24.05 -13.13 -9.36
C PRO A 192 23.66 -14.57 -9.00
N ASN A 193 23.27 -15.37 -9.97
CA ASN A 193 22.78 -16.75 -9.75
C ASN A 193 23.67 -17.59 -8.84
N PHE A 194 25.01 -17.34 -8.84
CA PHE A 194 25.94 -18.09 -7.99
C PHE A 194 25.79 -17.71 -6.49
N LEU A 195 25.43 -16.46 -6.16
CA LEU A 195 25.18 -16.03 -4.77
C LEU A 195 23.85 -16.58 -4.25
N GLN A 196 22.85 -16.72 -5.11
CA GLN A 196 21.61 -17.42 -4.78
C GLN A 196 21.85 -18.90 -4.44
N TRP A 197 22.76 -19.54 -5.19
CA TRP A 197 23.17 -20.93 -4.93
C TRP A 197 23.92 -21.09 -3.59
N LEU A 198 24.64 -20.07 -3.12
CA LEU A 198 25.31 -20.04 -1.80
C LEU A 198 24.38 -19.66 -0.64
N GLY A 199 23.05 -19.53 -0.88
CA GLY A 199 22.10 -19.14 0.17
C GLY A 199 22.14 -17.64 0.53
N ALA A 200 22.95 -16.84 -0.16
CA ALA A 200 22.89 -15.39 -0.13
C ALA A 200 21.69 -14.96 -0.97
N GLY A 201 20.48 -15.06 -0.38
CA GLY A 201 19.23 -14.75 -1.06
C GLY A 201 19.24 -13.34 -1.63
N GLY A 202 18.78 -13.17 -2.85
CA GLY A 202 18.47 -11.87 -3.40
C GLY A 202 17.47 -11.16 -2.45
N GLY A 203 17.64 -9.85 -2.28
CA GLY A 203 16.71 -9.05 -1.48
C GLY A 203 15.27 -9.12 -1.99
N ASP A 204 14.35 -8.57 -1.22
CA ASP A 204 12.94 -8.51 -1.62
C ASP A 204 12.78 -7.66 -2.91
N PRO A 205 12.09 -8.15 -3.94
CA PRO A 205 11.83 -7.36 -5.13
C PRO A 205 10.95 -6.16 -4.79
N PHE A 206 11.23 -5.03 -5.42
CA PHE A 206 10.49 -3.79 -5.23
C PHE A 206 9.60 -3.50 -6.43
N TYR A 207 8.33 -3.32 -6.18
CA TYR A 207 7.32 -2.89 -7.15
C TYR A 207 6.60 -1.67 -6.60
N ALA A 208 6.42 -0.64 -7.43
CA ALA A 208 5.54 0.47 -7.12
C ALA A 208 4.68 0.82 -8.34
N VAL A 209 3.40 1.09 -8.08
CA VAL A 209 2.44 1.56 -9.07
C VAL A 209 1.91 2.90 -8.57
N ILE A 210 2.10 3.95 -9.37
CA ILE A 210 1.91 5.34 -8.97
C ILE A 210 0.96 6.01 -9.93
N ALA A 211 -0.08 6.67 -9.40
CA ALA A 211 -0.99 7.47 -10.21
C ALA A 211 -1.36 8.76 -9.51
N HIS A 212 -1.68 9.78 -10.29
CA HIS A 212 -2.15 11.07 -9.79
C HIS A 212 -3.64 11.23 -10.04
N ARG A 213 -4.33 11.87 -9.10
CA ARG A 213 -5.67 12.38 -9.37
C ARG A 213 -5.58 13.51 -10.40
N ILE A 214 -6.27 13.36 -11.52
CA ILE A 214 -6.31 14.38 -12.57
C ILE A 214 -6.97 15.65 -12.02
N PRO A 215 -6.36 16.84 -12.19
CA PRO A 215 -7.02 18.10 -11.86
C PRO A 215 -8.36 18.23 -12.61
N GLN A 216 -9.40 18.64 -11.92
CA GLN A 216 -10.66 18.98 -12.59
C GLN A 216 -10.45 20.32 -13.32
N SER A 217 -10.71 20.32 -14.61
CA SER A 217 -10.70 21.52 -15.47
C SER A 217 -11.86 22.44 -15.12
#